data_3c4b1c3e1f845d036c01b1951a434dbd
#
_entry.id   3c4b1c3e1f845d036c01b1951a434dbd
#
_cell.length_a   1.000
_cell.length_b   1.000
_cell.length_c   1.000
_cell.angle_alpha   90.00
_cell.angle_beta   90.00
_cell.angle_gamma   90.00
#
_symmetry.space_group_name_H-M   'P 1'
#
loop_
_entity.id
_entity.type
_entity.pdbx_description
1 polymer ?
#
loop_
_entity_poly.entity_id
_entity_poly.type
_entity_poly.pdbx_seq_one_letter_code
_entity_poly.pdbx_strand_id
1 'polypeptide(L)'
;MVCISLKRLPLYIADPYVLPQQAEEYYREKIYRLPETYLAVDGFEIGTPNLRREDLEIPPDATIYFSVQSGMKRHPDTIKLQMKILAQVPNSYFLIKGVGKTEKIQELFTEIAIREGVNPQRLRFLPRDIDEYTHRANLEIADVVLDTYPYNGATTTLEVLWQGIPLVTLVGEQFSARNSYTFMINAGIEAGIGWNEAEYIHWGVKLGLDRSFRQEISHQLLGNRDTAPLWQGKKFAQNMENAYLKIWDGN
;
A
#
# COMPACT_ATOMS: atom_id res chain seq x y z
N MET A 1 16.92 -1.09 -1.16
CA MET A 1 17.65 -0.91 0.11
C MET A 1 19.13 -0.87 -0.23
N VAL A 2 19.76 0.31 -0.13
CA VAL A 2 21.20 0.47 -0.42
C VAL A 2 21.90 0.59 0.93
N CYS A 3 22.61 -0.46 1.33
CA CYS A 3 23.50 -0.43 2.48
C CYS A 3 24.91 -0.17 1.96
N ILE A 4 25.44 1.03 2.19
CA ILE A 4 26.82 1.39 1.82
C ILE A 4 27.68 1.27 3.06
N SER A 5 28.58 0.28 3.09
CA SER A 5 29.58 0.14 4.14
C SER A 5 30.78 1.04 3.80
N LEU A 6 30.82 2.22 4.38
CA LEU A 6 32.03 3.03 4.45
C LEU A 6 32.79 2.69 5.75
N LYS A 7 34.12 2.72 5.73
CA LYS A 7 35.04 2.23 6.79
C LYS A 7 34.79 2.73 8.22
N ARG A 8 33.73 3.47 8.51
CA ARG A 8 33.51 4.06 9.85
C ARG A 8 32.13 3.84 10.48
N LEU A 9 31.04 3.65 9.72
CA LEU A 9 29.71 3.25 10.26
C LEU A 9 28.84 2.83 9.08
N PRO A 10 28.10 1.71 9.15
CA PRO A 10 27.10 1.41 8.16
C PRO A 10 26.07 2.54 8.15
N LEU A 11 25.66 2.96 6.95
CA LEU A 11 24.78 4.09 6.75
C LEU A 11 23.48 3.61 6.13
N TYR A 12 22.36 4.10 6.64
CA TYR A 12 21.03 3.76 6.17
C TYR A 12 20.36 5.00 5.55
N ILE A 13 20.02 4.92 4.26
CA ILE A 13 19.31 6.02 3.58
C ILE A 13 17.81 5.80 3.74
N ALA A 14 17.13 6.82 4.25
CA ALA A 14 15.70 6.83 4.53
C ALA A 14 15.10 8.21 4.18
N ASP A 15 13.85 8.42 4.50
CA ASP A 15 13.19 9.72 4.54
C ASP A 15 12.59 9.97 5.93
N PRO A 16 12.12 11.21 6.24
CA PRO A 16 11.58 11.54 7.55
C PRO A 16 10.31 10.79 7.94
N TYR A 17 9.57 10.27 6.96
CA TYR A 17 8.29 9.58 7.17
C TYR A 17 8.50 8.09 7.42
N VAL A 18 9.37 7.43 6.64
CA VAL A 18 9.63 6.00 6.80
C VAL A 18 10.47 5.70 8.04
N LEU A 19 11.46 6.55 8.36
CA LEU A 19 12.23 6.49 9.61
C LEU A 19 12.27 7.86 10.27
N PRO A 20 11.35 8.17 11.20
CA PRO A 20 11.35 9.38 11.98
C PRO A 20 12.58 9.44 12.91
N GLN A 21 12.83 10.59 13.52
CA GLN A 21 14.03 10.79 14.33
C GLN A 21 14.13 9.79 15.50
N GLN A 22 13.02 9.41 16.10
CA GLN A 22 12.96 8.43 17.19
C GLN A 22 13.46 7.03 16.78
N ALA A 23 13.46 6.71 15.47
CA ALA A 23 13.94 5.43 14.98
C ALA A 23 15.46 5.22 15.20
N GLU A 24 16.22 6.28 15.44
CA GLU A 24 17.69 6.18 15.68
C GLU A 24 18.04 5.30 16.87
N GLU A 25 17.15 5.17 17.85
CA GLU A 25 17.36 4.32 19.03
C GLU A 25 17.42 2.81 18.68
N TYR A 26 16.84 2.41 17.54
CA TYR A 26 16.74 1.02 17.11
C TYR A 26 17.76 0.62 16.03
N TYR A 27 18.54 1.60 15.51
CA TYR A 27 19.48 1.37 14.43
C TYR A 27 20.93 1.56 14.93
N ARG A 28 21.82 0.65 14.55
CA ARG A 28 23.26 0.81 14.74
C ARG A 28 23.88 1.69 13.65
N GLU A 29 23.22 1.71 12.50
CA GLU A 29 23.57 2.52 11.35
C GLU A 29 23.21 3.98 11.61
N LYS A 30 24.04 4.89 11.12
CA LYS A 30 23.65 6.30 11.05
C LYS A 30 22.57 6.46 9.99
N ILE A 31 21.39 6.97 10.36
CA ILE A 31 20.30 7.21 9.41
C ILE A 31 20.56 8.56 8.72
N TYR A 32 20.70 8.51 7.39
CA TYR A 32 20.71 9.71 6.56
C TYR A 32 19.32 9.87 5.91
N ARG A 33 18.63 10.95 6.25
CA ARG A 33 17.28 11.23 5.72
C ARG A 33 17.39 12.14 4.52
N LEU A 34 16.89 11.65 3.38
CA LEU A 34 16.66 12.47 2.21
C LEU A 34 15.57 13.51 2.51
N PRO A 35 15.52 14.65 1.80
CA PRO A 35 14.58 15.72 2.10
C PRO A 35 13.11 15.34 1.82
N GLU A 36 12.87 14.36 0.94
CA GLU A 36 11.55 13.90 0.53
C GLU A 36 11.49 12.35 0.63
N THR A 37 11.15 11.67 -0.42
CA THR A 37 11.03 10.21 -0.46
C THR A 37 12.39 9.50 -0.48
N TYR A 38 12.48 8.33 0.14
CA TYR A 38 13.66 7.45 0.05
C TYR A 38 13.66 6.60 -1.23
N LEU A 39 12.60 6.65 -2.00
CA LEU A 39 12.44 5.95 -3.27
C LEU A 39 11.49 6.75 -4.18
N ALA A 40 11.87 6.92 -5.44
CA ALA A 40 11.01 7.47 -6.47
C ALA A 40 11.03 6.59 -7.72
N VAL A 41 9.95 6.64 -8.49
CA VAL A 41 9.81 5.97 -9.78
C VAL A 41 9.17 6.92 -10.80
N ASP A 42 9.46 6.73 -12.08
CA ASP A 42 8.91 7.56 -13.16
C ASP A 42 7.58 7.02 -13.71
N GLY A 43 6.89 6.19 -12.92
CA GLY A 43 5.61 5.59 -13.26
C GLY A 43 5.70 4.12 -13.68
N PHE A 44 4.59 3.59 -14.17
CA PHE A 44 4.45 2.19 -14.55
C PHE A 44 3.73 2.04 -15.89
N GLU A 45 4.21 1.11 -16.70
CA GLU A 45 3.47 0.64 -17.88
C GLU A 45 2.31 -0.27 -17.41
N ILE A 46 1.13 -0.04 -17.97
CA ILE A 46 -0.11 -0.75 -17.65
C ILE A 46 -0.53 -1.55 -18.90
N GLY A 47 -0.81 -2.82 -18.71
CA GLY A 47 -1.27 -3.71 -19.77
C GLY A 47 -2.77 -3.63 -20.04
N THR A 48 -3.34 -4.71 -20.54
CA THR A 48 -4.77 -4.84 -20.76
C THR A 48 -5.40 -5.64 -19.62
N PRO A 49 -6.46 -5.15 -18.96
CA PRO A 49 -7.11 -5.88 -17.90
C PRO A 49 -7.86 -7.10 -18.47
N ASN A 50 -7.82 -8.18 -17.72
CA ASN A 50 -8.57 -9.41 -18.02
C ASN A 50 -9.45 -9.86 -16.86
N LEU A 51 -9.59 -9.05 -15.83
CA LEU A 51 -10.42 -9.30 -14.65
C LEU A 51 -11.65 -8.38 -14.70
N ARG A 52 -12.84 -8.97 -14.68
CA ARG A 52 -14.10 -8.22 -14.76
C ARG A 52 -15.01 -8.53 -13.58
N ARG A 53 -15.86 -7.57 -13.21
CA ARG A 53 -16.84 -7.73 -12.12
C ARG A 53 -17.81 -8.88 -12.40
N GLU A 54 -18.24 -9.00 -13.66
CA GLU A 54 -19.18 -10.03 -14.12
C GLU A 54 -18.60 -11.44 -13.94
N ASP A 55 -17.32 -11.65 -14.27
CA ASP A 55 -16.63 -12.94 -14.12
C ASP A 55 -16.50 -13.36 -12.65
N LEU A 56 -16.57 -12.39 -11.73
CA LEU A 56 -16.53 -12.60 -10.28
C LEU A 56 -17.91 -12.60 -9.63
N GLU A 57 -18.98 -12.47 -10.41
CA GLU A 57 -20.36 -12.37 -9.92
C GLU A 57 -20.51 -11.22 -8.90
N ILE A 58 -19.89 -10.05 -9.18
CA ILE A 58 -19.95 -8.86 -8.32
C ILE A 58 -20.90 -7.85 -8.95
N PRO A 59 -21.93 -7.37 -8.21
CA PRO A 59 -22.85 -6.34 -8.69
C PRO A 59 -22.11 -5.05 -9.12
N PRO A 60 -22.60 -4.35 -10.16
CA PRO A 60 -21.93 -3.18 -10.70
C PRO A 60 -21.86 -1.99 -9.73
N ASP A 61 -22.79 -1.92 -8.77
CA ASP A 61 -22.88 -0.89 -7.73
C ASP A 61 -22.15 -1.25 -6.43
N ALA A 62 -21.62 -2.47 -6.32
CA ALA A 62 -20.91 -2.91 -5.14
C ALA A 62 -19.51 -2.26 -5.05
N THR A 63 -19.08 -1.95 -3.82
CA THR A 63 -17.72 -1.50 -3.55
C THR A 63 -16.76 -2.69 -3.55
N ILE A 64 -15.67 -2.61 -4.28
CA ILE A 64 -14.61 -3.62 -4.29
C ILE A 64 -13.43 -3.16 -3.47
N TYR A 65 -13.19 -3.85 -2.36
CA TYR A 65 -11.93 -3.81 -1.64
C TYR A 65 -10.95 -4.83 -2.21
N PHE A 66 -9.66 -4.50 -2.24
CA PHE A 66 -8.66 -5.40 -2.78
C PHE A 66 -7.44 -5.51 -1.86
N SER A 67 -7.01 -6.73 -1.54
CA SER A 67 -5.72 -7.05 -0.92
C SER A 67 -4.82 -7.72 -1.95
N VAL A 68 -3.80 -6.99 -2.39
CA VAL A 68 -2.93 -7.38 -3.51
C VAL A 68 -1.54 -7.87 -3.07
N GLN A 69 -1.22 -7.76 -1.78
CA GLN A 69 0.06 -8.15 -1.22
C GLN A 69 0.24 -9.68 -1.18
N SER A 70 1.50 -10.12 -1.14
CA SER A 70 1.83 -11.54 -1.03
C SER A 70 1.29 -12.18 0.25
N GLY A 71 1.02 -13.49 0.20
CA GLY A 71 0.42 -14.23 1.31
C GLY A 71 1.19 -14.14 2.63
N MET A 72 2.53 -14.06 2.58
CA MET A 72 3.38 -13.95 3.78
C MET A 72 3.19 -12.65 4.57
N LYS A 73 2.62 -11.61 3.96
CA LYS A 73 2.36 -10.33 4.61
C LYS A 73 1.01 -10.29 5.34
N ARG A 74 0.17 -11.31 5.17
CA ARG A 74 -1.19 -11.34 5.71
C ARG A 74 -1.19 -11.89 7.13
N HIS A 75 -1.35 -10.99 8.09
CA HIS A 75 -1.47 -11.34 9.51
C HIS A 75 -2.96 -11.51 9.90
N PRO A 76 -3.32 -12.47 10.76
CA PRO A 76 -4.71 -12.67 11.19
C PRO A 76 -5.38 -11.41 11.75
N ASP A 77 -4.65 -10.61 12.53
CA ASP A 77 -5.19 -9.35 13.08
C ASP A 77 -5.53 -8.35 11.98
N THR A 78 -4.69 -8.24 10.94
CA THR A 78 -5.01 -7.39 9.79
C THR A 78 -6.24 -7.88 9.04
N ILE A 79 -6.35 -9.20 8.82
CA ILE A 79 -7.54 -9.80 8.21
C ILE A 79 -8.79 -9.47 9.02
N LYS A 80 -8.70 -9.53 10.34
CA LYS A 80 -9.79 -9.16 11.25
C LYS A 80 -10.22 -7.70 11.08
N LEU A 81 -9.28 -6.77 10.98
CA LEU A 81 -9.60 -5.35 10.73
C LEU A 81 -10.29 -5.17 9.37
N GLN A 82 -9.80 -5.86 8.33
CA GLN A 82 -10.38 -5.84 7.00
C GLN A 82 -11.82 -6.40 7.00
N MET A 83 -12.08 -7.47 7.73
CA MET A 83 -13.45 -8.02 7.87
C MET A 83 -14.36 -7.06 8.65
N LYS A 84 -13.87 -6.35 9.67
CA LYS A 84 -14.64 -5.31 10.37
C LYS A 84 -15.04 -4.15 9.44
N ILE A 85 -14.22 -3.81 8.46
CA ILE A 85 -14.57 -2.84 7.42
C ILE A 85 -15.71 -3.40 6.55
N LEU A 86 -15.58 -4.63 6.06
CA LEU A 86 -16.59 -5.26 5.22
C LEU A 86 -17.94 -5.40 5.94
N ALA A 87 -17.94 -5.69 7.24
CA ALA A 87 -19.15 -5.79 8.04
C ALA A 87 -19.93 -4.47 8.07
N GLN A 88 -19.24 -3.32 8.05
CA GLN A 88 -19.83 -1.99 8.08
C GLN A 88 -20.19 -1.44 6.69
N VAL A 89 -19.76 -2.11 5.61
CA VAL A 89 -20.08 -1.75 4.22
C VAL A 89 -20.82 -2.92 3.56
N PRO A 90 -22.15 -3.01 3.72
CA PRO A 90 -22.90 -4.21 3.35
C PRO A 90 -22.82 -4.60 1.87
N ASN A 91 -22.87 -3.61 0.95
CA ASN A 91 -22.73 -3.84 -0.49
C ASN A 91 -21.27 -3.74 -0.92
N SER A 92 -20.40 -4.61 -0.36
CA SER A 92 -19.00 -4.65 -0.74
C SER A 92 -18.47 -6.08 -0.85
N TYR A 93 -17.45 -6.25 -1.67
CA TYR A 93 -16.73 -7.49 -1.89
C TYR A 93 -15.25 -7.31 -1.60
N PHE A 94 -14.59 -8.36 -1.18
CA PHE A 94 -13.16 -8.35 -0.90
C PHE A 94 -12.42 -9.32 -1.79
N LEU A 95 -11.56 -8.77 -2.64
CA LEU A 95 -10.68 -9.54 -3.50
C LEU A 95 -9.35 -9.81 -2.79
N ILE A 96 -8.90 -11.05 -2.83
CA ILE A 96 -7.66 -11.51 -2.21
C ILE A 96 -6.80 -12.17 -3.29
N LYS A 97 -5.71 -11.51 -3.71
CA LYS A 97 -4.87 -11.95 -4.81
C LYS A 97 -3.64 -12.74 -4.34
N GLY A 98 -3.16 -13.61 -5.20
CA GLY A 98 -1.91 -14.34 -4.97
C GLY A 98 -1.96 -15.37 -3.87
N VAL A 99 -3.17 -15.81 -3.50
CA VAL A 99 -3.36 -16.83 -2.46
C VAL A 99 -2.94 -18.22 -2.97
N GLY A 100 -2.88 -18.41 -4.29
CA GLY A 100 -2.53 -19.69 -4.89
C GLY A 100 -3.47 -20.82 -4.43
N LYS A 101 -2.97 -22.07 -4.47
CA LYS A 101 -3.71 -23.25 -3.97
C LYS A 101 -3.63 -23.42 -2.43
N THR A 102 -3.40 -22.35 -1.67
CA THR A 102 -3.27 -22.41 -0.21
C THR A 102 -4.65 -22.42 0.44
N GLU A 103 -5.27 -23.59 0.48
CA GLU A 103 -6.53 -23.86 1.20
C GLU A 103 -6.52 -23.25 2.60
N LYS A 104 -5.41 -23.39 3.34
CA LYS A 104 -5.26 -22.83 4.69
C LYS A 104 -5.46 -21.31 4.79
N ILE A 105 -5.05 -20.54 3.78
CA ILE A 105 -5.26 -19.07 3.79
C ILE A 105 -6.73 -18.78 3.50
N GLN A 106 -7.36 -19.50 2.58
CA GLN A 106 -8.78 -19.37 2.30
C GLN A 106 -9.63 -19.73 3.52
N GLU A 107 -9.27 -20.83 4.20
CA GLU A 107 -9.90 -21.24 5.45
C GLU A 107 -9.78 -20.13 6.51
N LEU A 108 -8.57 -19.58 6.71
CA LEU A 108 -8.33 -18.50 7.68
C LEU A 108 -9.19 -17.26 7.39
N PHE A 109 -9.23 -16.81 6.14
CA PHE A 109 -10.07 -15.67 5.76
C PHE A 109 -11.56 -15.95 5.99
N THR A 110 -12.01 -17.15 5.60
CA THR A 110 -13.40 -17.60 5.77
C THR A 110 -13.79 -17.65 7.24
N GLU A 111 -12.94 -18.23 8.07
CA GLU A 111 -13.15 -18.34 9.52
C GLU A 111 -13.25 -16.96 10.18
N ILE A 112 -12.32 -16.05 9.87
CA ILE A 112 -12.33 -14.70 10.43
C ILE A 112 -13.55 -13.91 9.91
N ALA A 113 -13.92 -14.06 8.62
CA ALA A 113 -15.11 -13.42 8.06
C ALA A 113 -16.37 -13.83 8.82
N ILE A 114 -16.57 -15.12 9.07
CA ILE A 114 -17.71 -15.63 9.85
C ILE A 114 -17.73 -15.05 11.26
N ARG A 115 -16.57 -15.01 11.95
CA ARG A 115 -16.44 -14.45 13.29
C ARG A 115 -16.79 -12.97 13.36
N GLU A 116 -16.46 -12.22 12.33
CA GLU A 116 -16.75 -10.77 12.24
C GLU A 116 -18.11 -10.48 11.59
N GLY A 117 -18.96 -11.51 11.36
CA GLY A 117 -20.32 -11.36 10.82
C GLY A 117 -20.37 -11.07 9.31
N VAL A 118 -19.32 -11.36 8.57
CA VAL A 118 -19.25 -11.20 7.11
C VAL A 118 -19.60 -12.51 6.43
N ASN A 119 -20.54 -12.46 5.46
CA ASN A 119 -20.82 -13.61 4.63
C ASN A 119 -19.57 -13.96 3.75
N PRO A 120 -19.02 -15.18 3.86
CA PRO A 120 -17.86 -15.60 3.08
C PRO A 120 -18.04 -15.52 1.56
N GLN A 121 -19.28 -15.56 1.07
CA GLN A 121 -19.58 -15.35 -0.37
C GLN A 121 -19.23 -13.96 -0.88
N ARG A 122 -18.87 -13.03 0.00
CA ARG A 122 -18.35 -11.71 -0.37
C ARG A 122 -16.83 -11.72 -0.59
N LEU A 123 -16.15 -12.83 -0.33
CA LEU A 123 -14.72 -13.01 -0.57
C LEU A 123 -14.49 -13.62 -1.96
N ARG A 124 -13.49 -13.10 -2.68
CA ARG A 124 -13.04 -13.62 -3.96
C ARG A 124 -11.54 -13.86 -3.91
N PHE A 125 -11.14 -15.11 -4.05
CA PHE A 125 -9.73 -15.51 -4.03
C PHE A 125 -9.22 -15.63 -5.47
N LEU A 126 -8.26 -14.77 -5.81
CA LEU A 126 -7.75 -14.65 -7.17
C LEU A 126 -6.38 -15.32 -7.31
N PRO A 127 -6.10 -15.97 -8.44
CA PRO A 127 -4.76 -16.45 -8.76
C PRO A 127 -3.80 -15.28 -8.96
N ARG A 128 -2.51 -15.58 -9.08
CA ARG A 128 -1.53 -14.61 -9.59
C ARG A 128 -1.79 -14.35 -11.07
N ASP A 129 -1.56 -13.13 -11.51
CA ASP A 129 -1.56 -12.81 -12.93
C ASP A 129 -0.36 -13.44 -13.63
N ILE A 130 -0.49 -13.55 -14.94
CA ILE A 130 0.52 -14.16 -15.81
C ILE A 130 1.80 -13.33 -15.88
N ASP A 131 1.68 -12.01 -15.80
CA ASP A 131 2.76 -11.03 -15.87
C ASP A 131 2.42 -9.76 -15.07
N GLU A 132 3.42 -8.87 -14.94
CA GLU A 132 3.31 -7.63 -14.19
C GLU A 132 2.42 -6.57 -14.88
N TYR A 133 2.36 -6.57 -16.19
CA TYR A 133 1.52 -5.63 -16.95
C TYR A 133 0.04 -5.93 -16.75
N THR A 134 -0.33 -7.21 -16.88
CA THR A 134 -1.68 -7.71 -16.59
C THR A 134 -2.01 -7.51 -15.10
N HIS A 135 -1.04 -7.75 -14.20
CA HIS A 135 -1.22 -7.48 -12.78
C HIS A 135 -1.64 -6.04 -12.53
N ARG A 136 -0.88 -5.08 -13.07
CA ARG A 136 -1.19 -3.66 -12.92
C ARG A 136 -2.53 -3.30 -13.52
N ALA A 137 -2.82 -3.78 -14.73
CA ALA A 137 -4.11 -3.52 -15.37
C ALA A 137 -5.29 -4.03 -14.54
N ASN A 138 -5.18 -5.21 -13.94
CA ASN A 138 -6.23 -5.79 -13.10
C ASN A 138 -6.46 -5.05 -11.77
N LEU A 139 -5.55 -4.15 -11.35
CA LEU A 139 -5.78 -3.33 -10.15
C LEU A 139 -6.95 -2.36 -10.34
N GLU A 140 -7.26 -1.94 -11.57
CA GLU A 140 -8.35 -0.99 -11.87
C GLU A 140 -9.74 -1.45 -11.41
N ILE A 141 -9.92 -2.77 -11.17
CA ILE A 141 -11.18 -3.30 -10.65
C ILE A 141 -11.49 -2.81 -9.23
N ALA A 142 -10.46 -2.41 -8.47
CA ALA A 142 -10.58 -2.01 -7.08
C ALA A 142 -11.14 -0.60 -6.92
N ASP A 143 -12.07 -0.43 -6.01
CA ASP A 143 -12.50 0.88 -5.52
C ASP A 143 -11.59 1.38 -4.40
N VAL A 144 -11.08 0.47 -3.55
CA VAL A 144 -10.18 0.76 -2.42
C VAL A 144 -9.21 -0.40 -2.22
N VAL A 145 -7.95 -0.12 -2.04
CA VAL A 145 -6.96 -1.12 -1.63
C VAL A 145 -6.77 -1.08 -0.12
N LEU A 146 -6.87 -2.23 0.54
CA LEU A 146 -6.58 -2.38 1.97
C LEU A 146 -5.19 -2.99 2.15
N ASP A 147 -4.28 -2.20 2.66
CA ASP A 147 -2.89 -2.61 2.90
C ASP A 147 -2.76 -3.63 4.04
N THR A 148 -1.63 -4.31 4.09
CA THR A 148 -1.28 -5.28 5.12
C THR A 148 -0.44 -4.65 6.24
N TYR A 149 -0.52 -5.22 7.44
CA TYR A 149 0.22 -4.83 8.64
C TYR A 149 0.66 -6.10 9.39
N PRO A 150 1.82 -6.13 10.02
CA PRO A 150 2.84 -5.07 10.19
C PRO A 150 3.80 -4.90 9.02
N TYR A 151 3.58 -5.61 7.91
CA TYR A 151 4.41 -5.49 6.72
C TYR A 151 3.57 -4.93 5.57
N ASN A 152 3.72 -3.63 5.32
CA ASN A 152 3.01 -2.91 4.27
C ASN A 152 3.42 -3.36 2.84
N GLY A 153 2.63 -2.95 1.87
CA GLY A 153 3.04 -2.95 0.48
C GLY A 153 4.30 -2.09 0.25
N ALA A 154 5.02 -2.37 -0.82
CA ALA A 154 6.08 -1.52 -1.33
C ALA A 154 5.82 -1.28 -2.83
N THR A 155 6.34 -2.10 -3.73
CA THR A 155 6.09 -1.98 -5.18
C THR A 155 4.59 -1.92 -5.48
N THR A 156 3.80 -2.81 -4.89
CA THR A 156 2.36 -2.83 -5.10
C THR A 156 1.67 -1.55 -4.64
N THR A 157 2.13 -0.93 -3.54
CA THR A 157 1.60 0.38 -3.11
C THR A 157 1.89 1.46 -4.15
N LEU A 158 3.10 1.50 -4.70
CA LEU A 158 3.45 2.42 -5.79
C LEU A 158 2.55 2.21 -7.01
N GLU A 159 2.33 0.97 -7.43
CA GLU A 159 1.46 0.63 -8.55
C GLU A 159 0.00 1.06 -8.34
N VAL A 160 -0.51 0.89 -7.13
CA VAL A 160 -1.87 1.31 -6.70
C VAL A 160 -2.00 2.83 -6.75
N LEU A 161 -1.07 3.55 -6.12
CA LEU A 161 -1.09 5.02 -6.09
C LEU A 161 -0.88 5.62 -7.48
N TRP A 162 -0.03 5.03 -8.31
CA TRP A 162 0.15 5.43 -9.71
C TRP A 162 -1.14 5.37 -10.50
N GLN A 163 -1.98 4.38 -10.27
CA GLN A 163 -3.26 4.23 -10.95
C GLN A 163 -4.39 5.09 -10.36
N GLY A 164 -4.09 5.88 -9.34
CA GLY A 164 -5.08 6.73 -8.70
C GLY A 164 -6.08 5.96 -7.84
N ILE A 165 -5.72 4.76 -7.37
CA ILE A 165 -6.61 3.94 -6.55
C ILE A 165 -6.42 4.33 -5.07
N PRO A 166 -7.49 4.73 -4.36
CA PRO A 166 -7.43 5.00 -2.92
C PRO A 166 -6.91 3.80 -2.12
N LEU A 167 -6.02 4.07 -1.17
CA LEU A 167 -5.39 3.05 -0.34
C LEU A 167 -5.58 3.38 1.14
N VAL A 168 -5.84 2.35 1.95
CA VAL A 168 -5.88 2.46 3.41
C VAL A 168 -4.71 1.69 3.99
N THR A 169 -3.89 2.35 4.80
CA THR A 169 -2.74 1.74 5.47
C THR A 169 -2.77 1.97 6.97
N LEU A 170 -2.21 1.04 7.73
CA LEU A 170 -1.96 1.17 9.16
C LEU A 170 -0.48 1.45 9.39
N VAL A 171 -0.18 2.58 10.03
CA VAL A 171 1.20 3.01 10.31
C VAL A 171 1.70 2.36 11.59
N GLY A 172 2.89 1.76 11.51
CA GLY A 172 3.58 1.20 12.67
C GLY A 172 4.89 1.92 12.97
N GLU A 173 5.70 1.30 13.83
CA GLU A 173 6.98 1.86 14.26
C GLU A 173 8.13 1.48 13.33
N GLN A 174 8.10 0.26 12.80
CA GLN A 174 9.19 -0.28 11.98
C GLN A 174 9.12 0.21 10.53
N PHE A 175 10.26 0.25 9.86
CA PHE A 175 10.38 0.59 8.45
C PHE A 175 9.34 -0.12 7.56
N SER A 176 9.21 -1.44 7.73
CA SER A 176 8.27 -2.24 6.94
C SER A 176 6.79 -1.87 7.12
N ALA A 177 6.43 -1.29 8.26
CA ALA A 177 5.08 -0.85 8.60
C ALA A 177 4.84 0.65 8.30
N ARG A 178 5.76 1.30 7.57
CA ARG A 178 5.71 2.73 7.22
C ARG A 178 5.90 2.99 5.73
N ASN A 179 6.10 1.94 4.93
CA ASN A 179 6.31 2.09 3.50
C ASN A 179 5.12 2.75 2.80
N SER A 180 3.91 2.24 3.00
CA SER A 180 2.73 2.82 2.36
C SER A 180 2.45 4.23 2.87
N TYR A 181 2.69 4.50 4.16
CA TYR A 181 2.57 5.84 4.73
C TYR A 181 3.49 6.85 4.01
N THR A 182 4.80 6.56 3.92
CA THR A 182 5.72 7.49 3.26
C THR A 182 5.37 7.70 1.79
N PHE A 183 4.95 6.64 1.09
CA PHE A 183 4.57 6.74 -0.31
C PHE A 183 3.30 7.59 -0.50
N MET A 184 2.29 7.44 0.37
CA MET A 184 1.07 8.24 0.33
C MET A 184 1.38 9.72 0.55
N ILE A 185 2.18 10.06 1.56
CA ILE A 185 2.59 11.45 1.82
C ILE A 185 3.34 12.02 0.61
N ASN A 186 4.29 11.26 0.05
CA ASN A 186 5.07 11.70 -1.11
C ASN A 186 4.30 11.66 -2.43
N ALA A 187 3.12 11.03 -2.47
CA ALA A 187 2.14 11.14 -3.55
C ALA A 187 1.16 12.31 -3.35
N GLY A 188 1.24 13.01 -2.20
CA GLY A 188 0.41 14.16 -1.85
C GLY A 188 -0.98 13.78 -1.31
N ILE A 189 -1.12 12.62 -0.66
CA ILE A 189 -2.37 12.11 -0.09
C ILE A 189 -2.19 11.76 1.38
N GLU A 190 -3.09 12.26 2.22
CA GLU A 190 -3.17 11.90 3.64
C GLU A 190 -4.39 11.04 3.96
N ALA A 191 -5.44 11.12 3.16
CA ALA A 191 -6.65 10.32 3.34
C ALA A 191 -6.34 8.81 3.17
N GLY A 192 -6.76 8.00 4.14
CA GLY A 192 -6.48 6.56 4.18
C GLY A 192 -5.31 6.18 5.11
N ILE A 193 -4.63 7.16 5.73
CA ILE A 193 -3.56 6.90 6.70
C ILE A 193 -4.19 6.75 8.10
N GLY A 194 -4.10 5.55 8.65
CA GLY A 194 -4.54 5.24 10.02
C GLY A 194 -3.34 5.05 10.95
N TRP A 195 -3.37 5.67 12.12
CA TRP A 195 -2.33 5.58 13.16
C TRP A 195 -2.67 4.54 14.24
N ASN A 196 -3.88 3.99 14.18
CA ASN A 196 -4.37 2.94 15.04
C ASN A 196 -5.46 2.14 14.30
N GLU A 197 -5.86 1.02 14.90
CA GLU A 197 -6.87 0.12 14.30
C GLU A 197 -8.22 0.81 14.04
N ALA A 198 -8.64 1.71 14.94
CA ALA A 198 -9.91 2.42 14.79
C ALA A 198 -9.88 3.38 13.59
N GLU A 199 -8.78 4.08 13.38
CA GLU A 199 -8.59 4.95 12.21
C GLU A 199 -8.48 4.16 10.91
N TYR A 200 -7.77 3.01 10.91
CA TYR A 200 -7.73 2.11 9.75
C TYR A 200 -9.13 1.66 9.34
N ILE A 201 -9.95 1.23 10.31
CA ILE A 201 -11.33 0.84 10.06
C ILE A 201 -12.14 2.04 9.58
N HIS A 202 -12.05 3.19 10.26
CA HIS A 202 -12.75 4.41 9.88
C HIS A 202 -12.49 4.80 8.42
N TRP A 203 -11.22 4.85 8.00
CA TRP A 203 -10.86 5.16 6.63
C TRP A 203 -11.39 4.13 5.62
N GLY A 204 -11.28 2.84 5.96
CA GLY A 204 -11.82 1.78 5.11
C GLY A 204 -13.32 1.90 4.90
N VAL A 205 -14.08 2.16 5.98
CA VAL A 205 -15.53 2.35 5.92
C VAL A 205 -15.90 3.64 5.16
N LYS A 206 -15.24 4.77 5.47
CA LYS A 206 -15.49 6.05 4.80
C LYS A 206 -15.27 5.94 3.29
N LEU A 207 -14.12 5.42 2.87
CA LEU A 207 -13.83 5.21 1.45
C LEU A 207 -14.76 4.18 0.81
N GLY A 208 -15.26 3.21 1.57
CA GLY A 208 -16.24 2.22 1.10
C GLY A 208 -17.61 2.80 0.81
N LEU A 209 -18.08 3.70 1.63
CA LEU A 209 -19.44 4.26 1.56
C LEU A 209 -19.53 5.54 0.71
N ASP A 210 -18.48 6.37 0.71
CA ASP A 210 -18.49 7.66 0.04
C ASP A 210 -17.78 7.58 -1.32
N ARG A 211 -18.59 7.31 -2.35
CA ARG A 211 -18.10 7.23 -3.74
C ARG A 211 -17.52 8.56 -4.24
N SER A 212 -18.13 9.69 -3.87
CA SER A 212 -17.67 10.99 -4.33
C SER A 212 -16.31 11.32 -3.74
N PHE A 213 -16.12 11.03 -2.46
CA PHE A 213 -14.83 11.21 -1.80
C PHE A 213 -13.74 10.27 -2.38
N ARG A 214 -14.07 9.02 -2.70
CA ARG A 214 -13.12 8.14 -3.42
C ARG A 214 -12.67 8.73 -4.75
N GLN A 215 -13.60 9.28 -5.52
CA GLN A 215 -13.30 9.90 -6.81
C GLN A 215 -12.43 11.15 -6.64
N GLU A 216 -12.66 11.95 -5.61
CA GLU A 216 -11.82 13.11 -5.28
C GLU A 216 -10.37 12.67 -5.01
N ILE A 217 -10.17 11.65 -4.16
CA ILE A 217 -8.84 11.09 -3.88
C ILE A 217 -8.18 10.55 -5.15
N SER A 218 -8.93 9.83 -5.97
CA SER A 218 -8.44 9.31 -7.25
C SER A 218 -7.97 10.44 -8.18
N HIS A 219 -8.77 11.49 -8.34
CA HIS A 219 -8.40 12.65 -9.15
C HIS A 219 -7.17 13.38 -8.59
N GLN A 220 -7.05 13.50 -7.28
CA GLN A 220 -5.89 14.11 -6.63
C GLN A 220 -4.62 13.29 -6.90
N LEU A 221 -4.65 11.96 -6.73
CA LEU A 221 -3.52 11.08 -7.03
C LEU A 221 -3.08 11.20 -8.50
N LEU A 222 -4.03 11.17 -9.44
CA LEU A 222 -3.75 11.30 -10.86
C LEU A 222 -3.20 12.69 -11.21
N GLY A 223 -3.76 13.75 -10.62
CA GLY A 223 -3.29 15.12 -10.83
C GLY A 223 -1.90 15.40 -10.27
N ASN A 224 -1.48 14.66 -9.24
CA ASN A 224 -0.18 14.82 -8.61
C ASN A 224 0.96 14.08 -9.33
N ARG A 225 0.70 13.29 -10.37
CA ARG A 225 1.72 12.47 -11.06
C ARG A 225 2.90 13.29 -11.59
N ASP A 226 2.67 14.52 -12.04
CA ASP A 226 3.72 15.35 -12.62
C ASP A 226 4.50 16.17 -11.56
N THR A 227 4.02 16.25 -10.32
CA THR A 227 4.57 17.18 -9.30
C THR A 227 4.97 16.52 -8.00
N ALA A 228 4.32 15.42 -7.62
CA ALA A 228 4.59 14.77 -6.33
C ALA A 228 5.98 14.12 -6.29
N PRO A 229 6.71 14.26 -5.17
CA PRO A 229 8.08 13.75 -5.02
C PRO A 229 8.24 12.28 -5.38
N LEU A 230 7.22 11.47 -5.15
CA LEU A 230 7.22 10.03 -5.41
C LEU A 230 7.43 9.69 -6.89
N TRP A 231 7.06 10.61 -7.80
CA TRP A 231 7.12 10.43 -9.25
C TRP A 231 8.21 11.27 -9.93
N GLN A 232 9.11 11.86 -9.13
CA GLN A 232 10.17 12.75 -9.62
C GLN A 232 11.55 12.08 -9.57
N GLY A 233 11.78 11.06 -10.41
CA GLY A 233 13.03 10.28 -10.44
C GLY A 233 14.27 11.14 -10.59
N LYS A 234 14.25 12.19 -11.44
CA LYS A 234 15.38 13.11 -11.60
C LYS A 234 15.71 13.88 -10.34
N LYS A 235 14.69 14.39 -9.62
CA LYS A 235 14.86 15.10 -8.36
C LYS A 235 15.40 14.16 -7.28
N PHE A 236 14.86 12.93 -7.24
CA PHE A 236 15.37 11.89 -6.35
C PHE A 236 16.85 11.59 -6.61
N ALA A 237 17.27 11.43 -7.88
CA ALA A 237 18.66 11.20 -8.24
C ALA A 237 19.56 12.35 -7.76
N GLN A 238 19.17 13.60 -7.94
CA GLN A 238 19.90 14.78 -7.42
C GLN A 238 20.01 14.77 -5.90
N ASN A 239 18.94 14.40 -5.20
CA ASN A 239 18.97 14.29 -3.74
C ASN A 239 19.91 13.18 -3.28
N MET A 240 19.96 12.05 -3.99
CA MET A 240 20.90 10.96 -3.74
C MET A 240 22.35 11.36 -3.98
N GLU A 241 22.65 12.04 -5.09
CA GLU A 241 23.99 12.58 -5.40
C GLU A 241 24.47 13.53 -4.30
N ASN A 242 23.62 14.47 -3.90
CA ASN A 242 23.91 15.40 -2.80
C ASN A 242 24.14 14.66 -1.46
N ALA A 243 23.36 13.60 -1.20
CA ALA A 243 23.55 12.77 -0.02
C ALA A 243 24.93 12.08 -0.04
N TYR A 244 25.32 11.48 -1.19
CA TYR A 244 26.62 10.84 -1.34
C TYR A 244 27.79 11.81 -1.15
N LEU A 245 27.70 13.02 -1.70
CA LEU A 245 28.74 14.06 -1.51
C LEU A 245 28.87 14.42 -0.02
N LYS A 246 27.79 14.71 0.67
CA LYS A 246 27.81 15.02 2.11
C LYS A 246 28.35 13.88 2.96
N ILE A 247 27.98 12.63 2.63
CA ILE A 247 28.48 11.44 3.34
C ILE A 247 29.98 11.28 3.09
N TRP A 248 30.45 11.53 1.88
CA TRP A 248 31.86 11.45 1.50
C TRP A 248 32.71 12.50 2.22
N ASP A 249 32.23 13.73 2.30
CA ASP A 249 32.92 14.84 2.95
C ASP A 249 32.91 14.74 4.49
N GLY A 250 32.23 13.74 5.05
CA GLY A 250 32.26 13.42 6.47
C GLY A 250 31.33 14.28 7.33
N ASN A 251 30.34 14.96 6.72
CA ASN A 251 29.33 15.78 7.38
C ASN A 251 27.99 15.04 7.52
#